data_1841d3bb2719f156c162b915056a715d
#
_entry.id   1841d3bb2719f156c162b915056a715d
#
_cell.length_a   1.000
_cell.length_b   1.000
_cell.length_c   1.000
_cell.angle_alpha   90.00
_cell.angle_beta   90.00
_cell.angle_gamma   90.00
#
_symmetry.space_group_name_H-M   'P 1'
#
loop_
_entity.id
_entity.type
_entity.pdbx_description
1 polymer ?
#
loop_
_entity_poly.entity_id
_entity_poly.type
_entity_poly.pdbx_seq_one_letter_code
_entity_poly.pdbx_strand_id
1 'polypeptide(L)'
;MSLSQVQTLAAQTLAAVASGKNLSDELAHIIAQNPELTAQDKGMLQDIAYGCQRHLGSLKFMLGKMLNKPIDNEALQSYLLVALYQLNHTQNAPHAVVNEAVNHIARIGHGQYRSFANAILRRFLREQDGLNKACRYDDVAKHNLPVWLQKTLQNQHPKHWHNIATAFQ
;
A
#
# COMPACT_ATOMS: atom_id res chain seq x y z
N MET A 1 4.39 19.22 9.47
CA MET A 1 4.14 18.18 9.76
C MET A 1 4.60 17.15 9.00
N SER A 2 4.45 16.26 9.41
CA SER A 2 5.45 15.30 9.26
C SER A 2 4.96 14.15 8.44
N LEU A 3 5.91 13.49 7.81
CA LEU A 3 5.76 12.19 7.22
C LEU A 3 5.02 11.22 8.16
N SER A 4 5.31 11.32 9.47
CA SER A 4 4.72 10.46 10.49
C SER A 4 3.20 10.53 10.53
N GLN A 5 2.64 11.74 10.59
CA GLN A 5 1.17 11.88 10.64
C GLN A 5 0.52 11.47 9.32
N VAL A 6 1.15 11.80 8.20
CA VAL A 6 0.62 11.42 6.88
C VAL A 6 0.57 9.90 6.74
N GLN A 7 1.61 9.19 7.20
CA GLN A 7 1.59 7.72 7.21
C GLN A 7 0.43 7.16 8.04
N THR A 8 0.21 7.72 9.23
CA THR A 8 -0.88 7.28 10.09
C THR A 8 -2.24 7.47 9.43
N LEU A 9 -2.46 8.67 8.87
CA LEU A 9 -3.74 8.97 8.23
C LEU A 9 -3.96 8.12 6.97
N ALA A 10 -2.90 7.88 6.21
CA ALA A 10 -2.97 7.01 5.04
C ALA A 10 -3.30 5.56 5.43
N ALA A 11 -2.67 5.05 6.48
CA ALA A 11 -2.94 3.70 6.98
C ALA A 11 -4.37 3.56 7.48
N GLN A 12 -4.89 4.58 8.19
CA GLN A 12 -6.29 4.60 8.64
C GLN A 12 -7.24 4.59 7.44
N THR A 13 -6.92 5.35 6.40
CA THR A 13 -7.73 5.38 5.18
C THR A 13 -7.76 4.01 4.51
N LEU A 14 -6.60 3.37 4.39
CA LEU A 14 -6.49 2.05 3.79
C LEU A 14 -7.33 1.01 4.55
N ALA A 15 -7.23 1.01 5.88
CA ALA A 15 -7.98 0.08 6.71
C ALA A 15 -9.49 0.30 6.57
N ALA A 16 -9.93 1.55 6.51
CA ALA A 16 -11.34 1.88 6.33
C ALA A 16 -11.87 1.41 4.98
N VAL A 17 -11.10 1.61 3.92
CA VAL A 17 -11.47 1.15 2.58
C VAL A 17 -11.51 -0.38 2.52
N ALA A 18 -10.57 -1.06 3.17
CA ALA A 18 -10.57 -2.52 3.26
C ALA A 18 -11.82 -3.06 3.96
N SER A 19 -12.39 -2.28 4.89
CA SER A 19 -13.63 -2.64 5.58
C SER A 19 -14.90 -2.27 4.81
N GLY A 20 -14.77 -1.70 3.60
CA GLY A 20 -15.89 -1.43 2.71
C GLY A 20 -16.24 0.04 2.53
N LYS A 21 -15.49 0.96 3.11
CA LYS A 21 -15.76 2.39 2.97
C LYS A 21 -15.24 2.93 1.65
N ASN A 22 -15.87 4.01 1.17
CA ASN A 22 -15.47 4.70 -0.05
C ASN A 22 -14.21 5.54 0.20
N LEU A 23 -13.21 5.39 -0.65
CA LEU A 23 -11.92 6.08 -0.49
C LEU A 23 -12.07 7.60 -0.48
N SER A 24 -12.80 8.15 -1.43
CA SER A 24 -12.97 9.60 -1.56
C SER A 24 -13.68 10.19 -0.34
N ASP A 25 -14.74 9.53 0.12
CA ASP A 25 -15.49 9.96 1.30
C ASP A 25 -14.64 9.88 2.57
N GLU A 26 -13.89 8.81 2.72
CA GLU A 26 -13.04 8.63 3.91
C GLU A 26 -11.91 9.65 3.95
N LEU A 27 -11.29 9.96 2.80
CA LEU A 27 -10.27 11.00 2.73
C LEU A 27 -10.84 12.37 3.10
N ALA A 28 -12.01 12.71 2.56
CA ALA A 28 -12.66 13.99 2.89
C ALA A 28 -12.93 14.08 4.39
N HIS A 29 -13.41 12.99 5.00
CA HIS A 29 -13.69 12.93 6.42
C HIS A 29 -12.41 13.13 7.26
N ILE A 30 -11.34 12.41 6.92
CA ILE A 30 -10.06 12.50 7.63
C ILE A 30 -9.47 13.90 7.51
N ILE A 31 -9.49 14.49 6.32
CA ILE A 31 -8.98 15.85 6.11
C ILE A 31 -9.78 16.87 6.93
N ALA A 32 -11.11 16.72 6.98
CA ALA A 32 -11.97 17.61 7.77
C ALA A 32 -11.67 17.51 9.27
N GLN A 33 -11.28 16.33 9.76
CA GLN A 33 -10.95 16.12 11.16
C GLN A 33 -9.53 16.58 11.53
N ASN A 34 -8.71 16.92 10.56
CA ASN A 34 -7.33 17.33 10.79
C ASN A 34 -7.05 18.68 10.13
N PRO A 35 -7.64 19.77 10.64
CA PRO A 35 -7.52 21.10 10.02
C PRO A 35 -6.11 21.66 10.04
N GLU A 36 -5.20 21.10 10.83
CA GLU A 36 -3.80 21.50 10.90
C GLU A 36 -2.98 21.04 9.68
N LEU A 37 -3.53 20.17 8.86
CA LEU A 37 -2.81 19.69 7.67
C LEU A 37 -2.59 20.83 6.68
N THR A 38 -1.34 21.00 6.23
CA THR A 38 -1.01 21.95 5.17
C THR A 38 -1.48 21.43 3.82
N ALA A 39 -1.48 22.31 2.80
CA ALA A 39 -1.79 21.89 1.44
C ALA A 39 -0.82 20.78 0.96
N GLN A 40 0.45 20.87 1.33
CA GLN A 40 1.45 19.86 1.00
C GLN A 40 1.14 18.53 1.68
N ASP A 41 0.76 18.54 2.95
CA ASP A 41 0.37 17.34 3.70
C ASP A 41 -0.84 16.65 3.07
N LYS A 42 -1.86 17.45 2.70
CA LYS A 42 -3.07 16.93 2.04
C LYS A 42 -2.73 16.28 0.70
N GLY A 43 -1.85 16.94 -0.08
CA GLY A 43 -1.41 16.37 -1.36
C GLY A 43 -0.67 15.06 -1.19
N MET A 44 0.22 14.97 -0.20
CA MET A 44 0.95 13.75 0.11
C MET A 44 -0.01 12.63 0.57
N LEU A 45 -0.95 12.96 1.45
CA LEU A 45 -1.94 12.00 1.93
C LEU A 45 -2.78 11.45 0.77
N GLN A 46 -3.26 12.32 -0.11
CA GLN A 46 -4.02 11.91 -1.29
C GLN A 46 -3.22 11.03 -2.22
N ASP A 47 -1.96 11.40 -2.50
CA ASP A 47 -1.07 10.61 -3.33
C ASP A 47 -0.89 9.20 -2.78
N ILE A 48 -0.60 9.09 -1.50
CA ILE A 48 -0.37 7.79 -0.86
C ILE A 48 -1.65 6.95 -0.86
N ALA A 49 -2.78 7.54 -0.46
CA ALA A 49 -4.04 6.81 -0.35
C ALA A 49 -4.52 6.30 -1.72
N TYR A 50 -4.55 7.17 -2.73
CA TYR A 50 -4.96 6.76 -4.07
C TYR A 50 -3.92 5.85 -4.72
N GLY A 51 -2.63 6.14 -4.51
CA GLY A 51 -1.54 5.33 -5.04
C GLY A 51 -1.54 3.91 -4.48
N CYS A 52 -1.77 3.75 -3.19
CA CYS A 52 -1.90 2.43 -2.56
C CYS A 52 -3.06 1.64 -3.16
N GLN A 53 -4.20 2.28 -3.40
CA GLN A 53 -5.34 1.60 -4.00
C GLN A 53 -5.05 1.22 -5.46
N ARG A 54 -4.41 2.13 -6.21
CA ARG A 54 -4.06 1.86 -7.61
C ARG A 54 -3.08 0.69 -7.73
N HIS A 55 -2.15 0.58 -6.81
CA HIS A 55 -1.10 -0.45 -6.84
C HIS A 55 -1.32 -1.56 -5.82
N LEU A 56 -2.54 -1.70 -5.29
CA LEU A 56 -2.81 -2.63 -4.20
C LEU A 56 -2.44 -4.08 -4.55
N GLY A 57 -2.73 -4.51 -5.76
CA GLY A 57 -2.38 -5.85 -6.21
C GLY A 57 -0.89 -6.12 -6.18
N SER A 58 -0.08 -5.19 -6.72
CA SER A 58 1.37 -5.35 -6.73
C SER A 58 1.96 -5.24 -5.32
N LEU A 59 1.45 -4.31 -4.50
CA LEU A 59 1.93 -4.15 -3.12
C LEU A 59 1.65 -5.40 -2.29
N LYS A 60 0.46 -5.96 -2.38
CA LYS A 60 0.11 -7.20 -1.67
C LYS A 60 0.91 -8.39 -2.17
N PHE A 61 1.17 -8.46 -3.47
CA PHE A 61 1.99 -9.52 -4.04
C PHE A 61 3.42 -9.47 -3.48
N MET A 62 4.04 -8.28 -3.50
CA MET A 62 5.40 -8.12 -2.98
C MET A 62 5.48 -8.42 -1.48
N LEU A 63 4.50 -7.93 -0.71
CA LEU A 63 4.44 -8.22 0.72
C LEU A 63 4.30 -9.73 0.95
N GLY A 64 3.41 -10.38 0.21
CA GLY A 64 3.20 -11.83 0.32
C GLY A 64 4.45 -12.65 0.03
N LYS A 65 5.28 -12.20 -0.92
CA LYS A 65 6.56 -12.86 -1.23
C LYS A 65 7.54 -12.83 -0.07
N MET A 66 7.42 -11.87 0.82
CA MET A 66 8.30 -11.71 1.97
C MET A 66 7.74 -12.33 3.25
N LEU A 67 6.52 -12.86 3.20
CA LEU A 67 5.85 -13.42 4.38
C LEU A 67 5.86 -14.95 4.36
N ASN A 68 6.00 -15.56 5.54
CA ASN A 68 5.85 -17.01 5.70
C ASN A 68 4.37 -17.39 5.89
N LYS A 69 3.57 -16.47 6.41
CA LYS A 69 2.14 -16.67 6.64
C LYS A 69 1.42 -15.33 6.52
N PRO A 70 0.09 -15.33 6.23
CA PRO A 70 -0.67 -14.08 6.12
C PRO A 70 -0.65 -13.26 7.40
N ILE A 71 -0.79 -11.94 7.25
CA ILE A 71 -0.90 -11.01 8.38
C ILE A 71 -2.36 -10.93 8.79
N ASP A 72 -2.64 -11.22 10.08
CA ASP A 72 -4.00 -11.15 10.61
C ASP A 72 -4.39 -9.75 11.08
N ASN A 73 -3.41 -8.96 11.53
CA ASN A 73 -3.67 -7.63 12.06
C ASN A 73 -3.80 -6.62 10.91
N GLU A 74 -4.98 -6.03 10.75
CA GLU A 74 -5.26 -5.12 9.64
C GLU A 74 -4.47 -3.81 9.73
N ALA A 75 -4.29 -3.27 10.94
CA ALA A 75 -3.51 -2.05 11.12
C ALA A 75 -2.04 -2.28 10.71
N LEU A 76 -1.47 -3.41 11.13
CA LEU A 76 -0.12 -3.79 10.73
C LEU A 76 0.01 -3.88 9.22
N GLN A 77 -0.93 -4.57 8.57
CA GLN A 77 -0.92 -4.72 7.11
C GLN A 77 -1.01 -3.35 6.42
N SER A 78 -1.90 -2.48 6.90
CA SER A 78 -2.09 -1.16 6.30
C SER A 78 -0.83 -0.30 6.40
N TYR A 79 -0.16 -0.27 7.55
CA TYR A 79 1.10 0.46 7.69
C TYR A 79 2.19 -0.09 6.77
N LEU A 80 2.29 -1.42 6.65
CA LEU A 80 3.27 -2.04 5.76
C LEU A 80 2.99 -1.69 4.31
N LEU A 81 1.75 -1.74 3.86
CA LEU A 81 1.38 -1.39 2.49
C LEU A 81 1.68 0.08 2.18
N VAL A 82 1.36 0.98 3.11
CA VAL A 82 1.68 2.40 2.97
C VAL A 82 3.19 2.61 2.84
N ALA A 83 3.97 1.98 3.70
CA ALA A 83 5.42 2.10 3.67
C ALA A 83 6.00 1.53 2.36
N LEU A 84 5.52 0.39 1.90
CA LEU A 84 5.96 -0.20 0.63
C LEU A 84 5.63 0.71 -0.54
N TYR A 85 4.44 1.33 -0.55
CA TYR A 85 4.11 2.31 -1.57
C TYR A 85 5.10 3.48 -1.58
N GLN A 86 5.37 4.03 -0.41
CA GLN A 86 6.31 5.16 -0.29
C GLN A 86 7.70 4.78 -0.75
N LEU A 87 8.18 3.59 -0.39
CA LEU A 87 9.52 3.13 -0.79
C LEU A 87 9.60 2.84 -2.28
N ASN A 88 8.52 2.40 -2.89
CA ASN A 88 8.54 1.94 -4.28
C ASN A 88 8.11 3.00 -5.29
N HIS A 89 7.26 3.95 -4.91
CA HIS A 89 6.59 4.85 -5.84
C HIS A 89 6.75 6.33 -5.52
N THR A 90 7.47 6.69 -4.47
CA THR A 90 7.66 8.10 -4.11
C THR A 90 9.14 8.43 -3.92
N GLN A 91 9.43 9.73 -3.79
CA GLN A 91 10.76 10.24 -3.51
C GLN A 91 11.02 10.43 -2.02
N ASN A 92 10.15 9.94 -1.16
CA ASN A 92 10.37 10.01 0.29
C ASN A 92 11.67 9.29 0.66
N ALA A 93 12.42 9.86 1.61
CA ALA A 93 13.69 9.28 2.05
C ALA A 93 13.46 7.90 2.67
N PRO A 94 14.10 6.83 2.16
CA PRO A 94 13.84 5.48 2.65
C PRO A 94 14.01 5.29 4.15
N HIS A 95 15.06 5.86 4.72
CA HIS A 95 15.30 5.74 6.17
C HIS A 95 14.17 6.37 6.99
N ALA A 96 13.66 7.52 6.56
CA ALA A 96 12.55 8.18 7.24
C ALA A 96 11.28 7.34 7.15
N VAL A 97 10.98 6.80 5.96
CA VAL A 97 9.82 5.94 5.75
C VAL A 97 9.85 4.73 6.67
N VAL A 98 10.99 4.03 6.70
CA VAL A 98 11.15 2.83 7.53
C VAL A 98 11.05 3.17 9.01
N ASN A 99 11.78 4.19 9.47
CA ASN A 99 11.78 4.56 10.89
C ASN A 99 10.40 4.96 11.38
N GLU A 100 9.68 5.78 10.62
CA GLU A 100 8.35 6.24 11.03
C GLU A 100 7.34 5.09 11.01
N ALA A 101 7.37 4.24 9.98
CA ALA A 101 6.49 3.08 9.91
C ALA A 101 6.72 2.13 11.08
N VAL A 102 7.99 1.82 11.38
CA VAL A 102 8.34 0.93 12.50
C VAL A 102 7.89 1.52 13.83
N ASN A 103 8.04 2.85 14.02
CA ASN A 103 7.59 3.52 15.24
C ASN A 103 6.07 3.42 15.43
N HIS A 104 5.30 3.59 14.34
CA HIS A 104 3.84 3.41 14.41
C HIS A 104 3.47 1.96 14.72
N ILE A 105 4.11 1.03 14.05
CA ILE A 105 3.84 -0.41 14.22
C ILE A 105 4.21 -0.88 15.63
N ALA A 106 5.23 -0.28 16.23
CA ALA A 106 5.64 -0.59 17.61
C ALA A 106 4.54 -0.31 18.64
N ARG A 107 3.57 0.54 18.30
CA ARG A 107 2.44 0.84 19.19
C ARG A 107 1.31 -0.18 19.07
N ILE A 108 1.40 -1.08 18.11
CA ILE A 108 0.40 -2.14 17.90
C ILE A 108 0.83 -3.37 18.69
N GLY A 109 -0.09 -3.93 19.48
CA GLY A 109 0.15 -5.18 20.19
C GLY A 109 1.35 -5.15 21.15
N HIS A 110 1.55 -4.04 21.84
CA HIS A 110 2.62 -3.89 22.86
C HIS A 110 4.04 -4.10 22.30
N GLY A 111 4.26 -3.69 21.04
CA GLY A 111 5.59 -3.74 20.44
C GLY A 111 5.97 -5.07 19.81
N GLN A 112 5.08 -6.04 19.82
CA GLN A 112 5.40 -7.40 19.31
C GLN A 112 5.73 -7.45 17.82
N TYR A 113 5.29 -6.45 17.03
CA TYR A 113 5.52 -6.42 15.59
C TYR A 113 6.69 -5.57 15.14
N ARG A 114 7.38 -4.90 16.07
CA ARG A 114 8.45 -3.97 15.74
C ARG A 114 9.59 -4.60 14.95
N SER A 115 10.15 -5.68 15.47
CA SER A 115 11.27 -6.36 14.81
C SER A 115 10.86 -6.96 13.46
N PHE A 116 9.65 -7.52 13.42
CA PHE A 116 9.09 -8.08 12.19
C PHE A 116 8.97 -6.99 11.10
N ALA A 117 8.38 -5.85 11.43
CA ALA A 117 8.20 -4.77 10.47
C ALA A 117 9.53 -4.22 9.97
N ASN A 118 10.48 -4.02 10.88
CA ASN A 118 11.82 -3.56 10.50
C ASN A 118 12.51 -4.54 9.55
N ALA A 119 12.41 -5.83 9.83
CA ALA A 119 12.99 -6.87 8.99
C ALA A 119 12.36 -6.89 7.60
N ILE A 120 11.03 -6.81 7.52
CA ILE A 120 10.31 -6.82 6.23
C ILE A 120 10.66 -5.59 5.39
N LEU A 121 10.63 -4.40 5.98
CA LEU A 121 10.90 -3.18 5.21
C LEU A 121 12.35 -3.10 4.74
N ARG A 122 13.30 -3.54 5.55
CA ARG A 122 14.70 -3.59 5.14
C ARG A 122 14.93 -4.66 4.07
N ARG A 123 14.25 -5.81 4.18
CA ARG A 123 14.30 -6.84 3.14
C ARG A 123 13.75 -6.29 1.82
N PHE A 124 12.66 -5.54 1.87
CA PHE A 124 12.12 -4.91 0.67
C PHE A 124 13.17 -4.04 -0.02
N LEU A 125 13.88 -3.20 0.74
CA LEU A 125 14.91 -2.34 0.16
C LEU A 125 16.03 -3.14 -0.51
N ARG A 126 16.42 -4.27 0.08
CA ARG A 126 17.47 -5.13 -0.51
C ARG A 126 16.99 -5.87 -1.76
N GLU A 127 15.72 -6.27 -1.80
CA GLU A 127 15.17 -7.12 -2.85
C GLU A 127 14.24 -6.37 -3.80
N GLN A 128 14.22 -5.04 -3.73
CA GLN A 128 13.26 -4.20 -4.44
C GLN A 128 13.19 -4.49 -5.93
N ASP A 129 14.35 -4.55 -6.58
CA ASP A 129 14.42 -4.80 -8.04
C ASP A 129 13.86 -6.17 -8.41
N GLY A 130 14.21 -7.19 -7.64
CA GLY A 130 13.71 -8.54 -7.87
C GLY A 130 12.22 -8.68 -7.64
N LEU A 131 11.70 -8.01 -6.61
CA LEU A 131 10.27 -8.02 -6.30
C LEU A 131 9.47 -7.30 -7.38
N ASN A 132 9.94 -6.14 -7.84
CA ASN A 132 9.30 -5.43 -8.94
C ASN A 132 9.32 -6.24 -10.24
N LYS A 133 10.43 -6.92 -10.51
CA LYS A 133 10.54 -7.80 -11.67
C LYS A 133 9.55 -8.96 -11.59
N ALA A 134 9.40 -9.56 -10.41
CA ALA A 134 8.42 -10.65 -10.19
C ALA A 134 6.99 -10.19 -10.47
N CYS A 135 6.65 -8.95 -10.14
CA CYS A 135 5.32 -8.39 -10.42
C CYS A 135 4.96 -8.42 -11.90
N ARG A 136 5.95 -8.32 -12.79
CA ARG A 136 5.69 -8.29 -14.23
C ARG A 136 5.21 -9.63 -14.77
N TYR A 137 5.43 -10.71 -14.02
CA TYR A 137 5.05 -12.06 -14.44
C TYR A 137 3.79 -12.55 -13.72
N ASP A 138 3.27 -11.79 -12.76
CA ASP A 138 2.03 -12.14 -12.06
C ASP A 138 0.89 -11.25 -12.56
N ASP A 139 -0.19 -11.87 -13.06
CA ASP A 139 -1.27 -11.13 -13.70
C ASP A 139 -1.99 -10.18 -12.72
N VAL A 140 -2.23 -10.61 -11.48
CA VAL A 140 -2.88 -9.75 -10.47
C VAL A 140 -1.99 -8.58 -10.11
N ALA A 141 -0.69 -8.84 -9.86
CA ALA A 141 0.27 -7.79 -9.50
C ALA A 141 0.50 -6.83 -10.65
N LYS A 142 0.69 -7.37 -11.87
CA LYS A 142 0.98 -6.56 -13.07
C LYS A 142 -0.15 -5.61 -13.40
N HIS A 143 -1.40 -6.05 -13.32
CA HIS A 143 -2.58 -5.26 -13.70
C HIS A 143 -3.30 -4.65 -12.50
N ASN A 144 -2.95 -5.05 -11.27
CA ASN A 144 -3.62 -4.61 -10.04
C ASN A 144 -5.13 -4.87 -10.06
N LEU A 145 -5.52 -5.98 -10.68
CA LEU A 145 -6.93 -6.39 -10.81
C LEU A 145 -7.16 -7.71 -10.07
N PRO A 146 -8.32 -7.88 -9.45
CA PRO A 146 -8.69 -9.17 -8.84
C PRO A 146 -8.71 -10.31 -9.85
N VAL A 147 -8.41 -11.53 -9.40
CA VAL A 147 -8.37 -12.71 -10.28
C VAL A 147 -9.68 -12.94 -11.00
N TRP A 148 -10.82 -12.77 -10.29
CA TRP A 148 -12.14 -12.97 -10.91
C TRP A 148 -12.39 -12.01 -12.08
N LEU A 149 -11.93 -10.75 -11.95
CA LEU A 149 -12.08 -9.76 -13.02
C LEU A 149 -11.18 -10.11 -14.21
N GLN A 150 -9.96 -10.55 -13.95
CA GLN A 150 -9.05 -10.97 -15.02
C GLN A 150 -9.64 -12.14 -15.80
N LYS A 151 -10.20 -13.15 -15.10
CA LYS A 151 -10.85 -14.28 -15.76
C LYS A 151 -12.04 -13.84 -16.62
N THR A 152 -12.83 -12.87 -16.13
CA THR A 152 -13.94 -12.32 -16.90
C THR A 152 -13.43 -11.64 -18.18
N LEU A 153 -12.39 -10.83 -18.07
CA LEU A 153 -11.78 -10.17 -19.24
C LEU A 153 -11.21 -11.17 -20.23
N GLN A 154 -10.53 -12.21 -19.74
CA GLN A 154 -9.98 -13.27 -20.60
C GLN A 154 -11.07 -14.01 -21.36
N ASN A 155 -12.19 -14.31 -20.70
CA ASN A 155 -13.31 -15.03 -21.33
C ASN A 155 -14.05 -14.18 -22.35
N GLN A 156 -14.27 -12.90 -22.07
CA GLN A 156 -15.01 -11.99 -22.94
C GLN A 156 -14.14 -11.42 -24.05
N HIS A 157 -12.84 -11.23 -23.81
CA HIS A 157 -11.90 -10.61 -24.73
C HIS A 157 -10.58 -11.39 -24.79
N PRO A 158 -10.57 -12.66 -25.29
CA PRO A 158 -9.39 -13.53 -25.19
C PRO A 158 -8.14 -12.96 -25.83
N LYS A 159 -8.29 -12.16 -26.89
CA LYS A 159 -7.15 -11.58 -27.60
C LYS A 159 -6.69 -10.23 -27.07
N HIS A 160 -7.56 -9.52 -26.34
CA HIS A 160 -7.33 -8.12 -25.98
C HIS A 160 -7.38 -7.84 -24.49
N TRP A 161 -7.59 -8.88 -23.65
CA TRP A 161 -7.81 -8.67 -22.21
C TRP A 161 -6.62 -7.94 -21.52
N HIS A 162 -5.38 -8.20 -21.93
CA HIS A 162 -4.21 -7.50 -21.38
C HIS A 162 -4.26 -6.00 -21.65
N ASN A 163 -4.67 -5.60 -22.86
CA ASN A 163 -4.80 -4.20 -23.21
C ASN A 163 -5.88 -3.52 -22.38
N ILE A 164 -7.01 -4.21 -22.19
CA ILE A 164 -8.12 -3.71 -21.38
C ILE A 164 -7.68 -3.58 -19.93
N ALA A 165 -7.02 -4.60 -19.37
CA ALA A 165 -6.55 -4.59 -17.99
C ALA A 165 -5.52 -3.45 -17.76
N THR A 166 -4.62 -3.23 -18.72
CA THR A 166 -3.63 -2.16 -18.65
C THR A 166 -4.27 -0.79 -18.59
N ALA A 167 -5.40 -0.59 -19.26
CA ALA A 167 -6.11 0.68 -19.28
C ALA A 167 -6.71 1.06 -17.93
N PHE A 168 -6.87 0.11 -16.99
CA PHE A 168 -7.37 0.35 -15.64
C PHE A 168 -6.28 0.76 -14.64
N GLN A 169 -5.03 0.78 -15.03
CA GLN A 169 -3.92 1.15 -14.13
C GLN A 169 -3.72 2.64 -14.00
#